data_4e328a6f7958a124665c085d459df577
#
_entry.id   4e328a6f7958a124665c085d459df577
#
_cell.length_a   1.000
_cell.length_b   1.000
_cell.length_c   1.000
_cell.angle_alpha   90.00
_cell.angle_beta   90.00
_cell.angle_gamma   90.00
#
_symmetry.space_group_name_H-M   'P 1'
#
loop_
_entity.id
_entity.type
_entity.pdbx_description
1 polymer ?
#
loop_
_entity_poly.entity_id
_entity_poly.type
_entity_poly.pdbx_seq_one_letter_code
_entity_poly.pdbx_strand_id
1 'polypeptide(L)'
;AGILGKLTPLAHLDPKVFDDVMAVNVTANYRLIRSLDPLLRGSDAGRAVFVTSGLAYKCWAYWGSYSISKAALEAMVRTYAAENGQTAIRANCFSPGATRTKMRAQAMPGEDPESLPSAEDVAAQVIPMCLPAFTDNGAVYKYAPTGLFKQVL
;
A
#
# COMPACT_ATOMS: atom_id res chain seq x y z
N ALA A 1 3.52 -1.26 -7.60
CA ALA A 1 4.82 -0.58 -7.67
C ALA A 1 4.93 0.46 -6.55
N GLY A 2 6.13 0.79 -6.15
CA GLY A 2 6.40 1.83 -5.16
C GLY A 2 7.89 2.07 -5.04
N ILE A 3 8.28 3.30 -4.67
CA ILE A 3 9.66 3.67 -4.41
C ILE A 3 9.79 4.28 -3.03
N LEU A 4 10.97 4.10 -2.43
CA LEU A 4 11.29 4.61 -1.09
C LEU A 4 11.58 6.11 -1.09
N GLY A 5 12.24 6.59 -2.14
CA GLY A 5 12.86 7.91 -2.13
C GLY A 5 14.15 7.92 -1.31
N LYS A 6 14.47 9.07 -0.73
CA LYS A 6 15.66 9.28 0.09
C LYS A 6 15.27 9.48 1.56
N LEU A 7 15.90 8.74 2.45
CA LEU A 7 15.75 8.92 3.89
C LEU A 7 16.58 10.11 4.35
N THR A 8 15.91 11.22 4.68
CA THR A 8 16.54 12.50 5.04
C THR A 8 15.55 13.35 5.84
N PRO A 9 16.00 14.35 6.62
CA PRO A 9 15.09 15.32 7.22
C PRO A 9 14.19 15.96 6.16
N LEU A 10 12.90 16.07 6.45
CA LEU A 10 11.92 16.58 5.47
C LEU A 10 12.27 17.97 4.91
N ALA A 11 12.84 18.83 5.75
CA ALA A 11 13.27 20.18 5.34
C ALA A 11 14.47 20.18 4.35
N HIS A 12 15.19 19.06 4.23
CA HIS A 12 16.35 18.91 3.36
C HIS A 12 16.10 17.92 2.20
N LEU A 13 14.86 17.49 2.05
CA LEU A 13 14.49 16.59 0.96
C LEU A 13 14.47 17.36 -0.36
N ASP A 14 15.19 16.84 -1.36
CA ASP A 14 15.18 17.38 -2.72
C ASP A 14 13.75 17.34 -3.28
N PRO A 15 13.21 18.47 -3.78
CA PRO A 15 11.87 18.54 -4.36
C PRO A 15 11.65 17.49 -5.45
N LYS A 16 12.65 17.25 -6.31
CA LYS A 16 12.56 16.23 -7.37
C LYS A 16 12.34 14.83 -6.80
N VAL A 17 13.05 14.48 -5.73
CA VAL A 17 12.86 13.17 -5.05
C VAL A 17 11.46 13.06 -4.46
N PHE A 18 10.95 14.15 -3.86
CA PHE A 18 9.57 14.20 -3.37
C PHE A 18 8.56 13.96 -4.50
N ASP A 19 8.70 14.69 -5.61
CA ASP A 19 7.82 14.58 -6.78
C ASP A 19 7.85 13.17 -7.39
N ASP A 20 9.03 12.56 -7.53
CA ASP A 20 9.20 11.21 -8.05
C ASP A 20 8.46 10.18 -7.15
N VAL A 21 8.58 10.31 -5.82
CA VAL A 21 7.86 9.44 -4.88
C VAL A 21 6.35 9.62 -5.00
N MET A 22 5.87 10.85 -5.06
CA MET A 22 4.44 11.13 -5.23
C MET A 22 3.92 10.64 -6.59
N ALA A 23 4.69 10.81 -7.66
CA ALA A 23 4.34 10.35 -8.99
C ALA A 23 4.13 8.83 -9.03
N VAL A 24 5.06 8.05 -8.45
CA VAL A 24 5.00 6.59 -8.47
C VAL A 24 4.01 6.05 -7.42
N ASN A 25 4.08 6.53 -6.18
CA ASN A 25 3.32 5.93 -5.09
C ASN A 25 1.86 6.39 -5.02
N VAL A 26 1.53 7.57 -5.57
CA VAL A 26 0.20 8.18 -5.51
C VAL A 26 -0.40 8.37 -6.90
N THR A 27 0.22 9.21 -7.75
CA THR A 27 -0.36 9.59 -9.05
C THR A 27 -0.56 8.39 -9.96
N ALA A 28 0.38 7.43 -9.99
CA ALA A 28 0.23 6.21 -10.77
C ALA A 28 -0.99 5.38 -10.31
N ASN A 29 -1.20 5.25 -8.99
CA ASN A 29 -2.37 4.55 -8.46
C ASN A 29 -3.68 5.26 -8.79
N TYR A 30 -3.73 6.60 -8.73
CA TYR A 30 -4.87 7.37 -9.20
C TYR A 30 -5.18 7.10 -10.67
N ARG A 31 -4.16 7.10 -11.53
CA ARG A 31 -4.32 6.80 -12.96
C ARG A 31 -4.83 5.38 -13.20
N LEU A 32 -4.33 4.40 -12.43
CA LEU A 32 -4.80 3.01 -12.49
C LEU A 32 -6.27 2.89 -12.07
N ILE A 33 -6.68 3.53 -10.97
CA ILE A 33 -8.10 3.59 -10.56
C ILE A 33 -8.94 4.10 -11.72
N ARG A 34 -8.59 5.27 -12.28
CA ARG A 34 -9.34 5.90 -13.37
C ARG A 34 -9.42 5.01 -14.62
N SER A 35 -8.35 4.31 -14.94
CA SER A 35 -8.30 3.47 -16.14
C SER A 35 -9.03 2.13 -15.98
N LEU A 36 -8.99 1.57 -14.76
CA LEU A 36 -9.53 0.24 -14.49
C LEU A 36 -10.95 0.24 -13.89
N ASP A 37 -11.45 1.39 -13.42
CA ASP A 37 -12.80 1.51 -12.85
C ASP A 37 -13.90 0.93 -13.74
N PRO A 38 -13.94 1.19 -15.08
CA PRO A 38 -14.96 0.59 -15.92
C PRO A 38 -14.91 -0.94 -15.96
N LEU A 39 -13.72 -1.53 -15.88
CA LEU A 39 -13.54 -2.98 -15.86
C LEU A 39 -13.94 -3.58 -14.50
N LEU A 40 -13.60 -2.89 -13.41
CA LEU A 40 -14.02 -3.29 -12.06
C LEU A 40 -15.55 -3.23 -11.92
N ARG A 41 -16.21 -2.21 -12.50
CA ARG A 41 -17.68 -2.07 -12.52
C ARG A 41 -18.36 -3.14 -13.37
N GLY A 42 -17.73 -3.56 -14.45
CA GLY A 42 -18.24 -4.62 -15.32
C GLY A 42 -18.08 -6.03 -14.74
N SER A 43 -17.40 -6.17 -13.59
CA SER A 43 -17.21 -7.45 -12.90
C SER A 43 -18.24 -7.64 -11.80
N ASP A 44 -18.76 -8.86 -11.66
CA ASP A 44 -19.66 -9.24 -10.55
C ASP A 44 -18.98 -9.19 -9.18
N ALA A 45 -17.64 -9.13 -9.18
CA ALA A 45 -16.83 -9.11 -7.97
C ALA A 45 -15.52 -8.32 -8.19
N GLY A 46 -15.61 -7.04 -8.56
CA GLY A 46 -14.43 -6.18 -8.73
C GLY A 46 -13.61 -6.07 -7.45
N ARG A 47 -12.33 -6.45 -7.49
CA ARG A 47 -11.41 -6.40 -6.33
C ARG A 47 -10.18 -5.59 -6.70
N ALA A 48 -9.83 -4.62 -5.83
CA ALA A 48 -8.64 -3.79 -5.97
C ALA A 48 -7.87 -3.78 -4.64
N VAL A 49 -6.60 -4.20 -4.68
CA VAL A 49 -5.73 -4.23 -3.51
C VAL A 49 -4.54 -3.30 -3.73
N PHE A 50 -4.35 -2.36 -2.82
CA PHE A 50 -3.30 -1.35 -2.88
C PHE A 50 -2.26 -1.61 -1.78
N VAL A 51 -1.00 -1.69 -2.17
CA VAL A 51 0.08 -1.96 -1.21
C VAL A 51 0.48 -0.66 -0.50
N THR A 52 0.16 -0.60 0.80
CA THR A 52 0.52 0.50 1.70
C THR A 52 1.68 0.14 2.62
N SER A 53 1.81 0.84 3.73
CA SER A 53 2.83 0.63 4.76
C SER A 53 2.33 1.15 6.11
N GLY A 54 2.75 0.50 7.19
CA GLY A 54 2.52 1.02 8.53
C GLY A 54 3.12 2.42 8.78
N LEU A 55 4.00 2.90 7.91
CA LEU A 55 4.54 4.26 7.96
C LEU A 55 3.53 5.33 7.51
N ALA A 56 2.42 4.94 6.89
CA ALA A 56 1.32 5.87 6.58
C ALA A 56 0.78 6.60 7.83
N TYR A 57 0.86 5.96 9.00
CA TYR A 57 0.41 6.53 10.28
C TYR A 57 1.52 6.65 11.35
N LYS A 58 2.60 5.85 11.26
CA LYS A 58 3.71 5.93 12.23
C LYS A 58 4.59 7.16 12.05
N CYS A 59 4.72 7.66 10.83
CA CYS A 59 5.43 8.89 10.47
C CYS A 59 6.83 8.99 11.09
N TRP A 60 7.67 7.96 10.92
CA TRP A 60 9.02 7.96 11.47
C TRP A 60 9.88 9.09 10.91
N ALA A 61 10.76 9.62 11.74
CA ALA A 61 11.74 10.61 11.31
C ALA A 61 12.54 10.12 10.10
N TYR A 62 12.84 11.02 9.18
CA TYR A 62 13.56 10.78 7.92
C TYR A 62 12.80 10.04 6.81
N TRP A 63 11.58 9.56 7.05
CA TRP A 63 10.76 8.84 6.08
C TRP A 63 9.71 9.72 5.37
N GLY A 64 9.89 11.05 5.38
CA GLY A 64 8.85 12.03 5.06
C GLY A 64 8.10 11.75 3.75
N SER A 65 8.78 11.74 2.59
CA SER A 65 8.11 11.54 1.29
C SER A 65 7.40 10.20 1.20
N TYR A 66 8.03 9.13 1.72
CA TYR A 66 7.43 7.80 1.71
C TYR A 66 6.17 7.74 2.59
N SER A 67 6.25 8.21 3.85
CA SER A 67 5.11 8.23 4.76
C SER A 67 3.96 9.06 4.22
N ILE A 68 4.23 10.26 3.70
CA ILE A 68 3.24 11.14 3.06
C ILE A 68 2.56 10.42 1.89
N SER A 69 3.35 9.79 1.02
CA SER A 69 2.79 9.08 -0.14
C SER A 69 1.89 7.91 0.24
N LYS A 70 2.25 7.15 1.29
CA LYS A 70 1.44 6.01 1.75
C LYS A 70 0.17 6.47 2.49
N ALA A 71 0.24 7.56 3.26
CA ALA A 71 -0.93 8.19 3.85
C ALA A 71 -1.91 8.73 2.77
N ALA A 72 -1.38 9.40 1.76
CA ALA A 72 -2.17 9.87 0.62
C ALA A 72 -2.83 8.71 -0.15
N LEU A 73 -2.09 7.61 -0.37
CA LEU A 73 -2.62 6.40 -1.00
C LEU A 73 -3.78 5.80 -0.18
N GLU A 74 -3.64 5.66 1.13
CA GLU A 74 -4.72 5.14 1.98
C GLU A 74 -5.95 6.04 1.97
N ALA A 75 -5.78 7.36 2.01
CA ALA A 75 -6.89 8.31 1.88
C ALA A 75 -7.61 8.14 0.53
N MET A 76 -6.85 8.04 -0.57
CA MET A 76 -7.39 7.81 -1.92
C MET A 76 -8.21 6.51 -1.99
N VAL A 77 -7.68 5.41 -1.45
CA VAL A 77 -8.35 4.11 -1.46
C VAL A 77 -9.64 4.14 -0.63
N ARG A 78 -9.62 4.76 0.54
CA ARG A 78 -10.84 4.92 1.37
C ARG A 78 -11.90 5.76 0.66
N THR A 79 -11.49 6.84 -0.01
CA THR A 79 -12.41 7.67 -0.82
C THR A 79 -13.03 6.84 -1.94
N TYR A 80 -12.22 6.14 -2.73
CA TYR A 80 -12.71 5.29 -3.81
C TYR A 80 -13.62 4.17 -3.32
N ALA A 81 -13.29 3.56 -2.19
CA ALA A 81 -14.14 2.56 -1.55
C ALA A 81 -15.50 3.12 -1.12
N ALA A 82 -15.51 4.31 -0.51
CA ALA A 82 -16.76 4.98 -0.08
C ALA A 82 -17.66 5.33 -1.27
N GLU A 83 -17.07 5.83 -2.37
CA GLU A 83 -17.79 6.13 -3.63
C GLU A 83 -18.43 4.87 -4.25
N ASN A 84 -17.88 3.69 -3.95
CA ASN A 84 -18.32 2.40 -4.49
C ASN A 84 -19.08 1.54 -3.48
N GLY A 85 -19.54 2.10 -2.36
CA GLY A 85 -20.23 1.36 -1.30
C GLY A 85 -21.47 0.58 -1.74
N GLN A 86 -22.16 1.03 -2.80
CA GLN A 86 -23.36 0.41 -3.36
C GLN A 86 -23.08 -0.43 -4.62
N THR A 87 -21.82 -0.63 -4.99
CA THR A 87 -21.42 -1.44 -6.15
C THR A 87 -20.81 -2.78 -5.72
N ALA A 88 -20.48 -3.64 -6.69
CA ALA A 88 -19.75 -4.89 -6.45
C ALA A 88 -18.24 -4.67 -6.20
N ILE A 89 -17.73 -3.45 -6.37
CA ILE A 89 -16.32 -3.12 -6.19
C ILE A 89 -15.96 -3.13 -4.69
N ARG A 90 -14.82 -3.75 -4.37
CA ARG A 90 -14.18 -3.67 -3.05
C ARG A 90 -12.73 -3.26 -3.23
N ALA A 91 -12.36 -2.14 -2.64
CA ALA A 91 -11.01 -1.58 -2.68
C ALA A 91 -10.42 -1.52 -1.27
N ASN A 92 -9.28 -2.16 -1.06
CA ASN A 92 -8.65 -2.26 0.25
C ASN A 92 -7.14 -2.04 0.17
N CYS A 93 -6.53 -1.68 1.29
CA CYS A 93 -5.10 -1.57 1.43
C CYS A 93 -4.50 -2.81 2.10
N PHE A 94 -3.31 -3.19 1.66
CA PHE A 94 -2.48 -4.22 2.27
C PHE A 94 -1.12 -3.67 2.68
N SER A 95 -0.77 -3.81 3.96
CA SER A 95 0.53 -3.45 4.51
C SER A 95 1.38 -4.70 4.72
N PRO A 96 2.42 -4.93 3.92
CA PRO A 96 3.24 -6.13 3.99
C PRO A 96 4.14 -6.20 5.23
N GLY A 97 4.33 -5.08 5.94
CA GLY A 97 5.30 -5.00 7.03
C GLY A 97 6.75 -5.00 6.54
N ALA A 98 7.65 -5.39 7.42
CA ALA A 98 9.06 -5.62 7.07
C ALA A 98 9.15 -6.93 6.28
N THR A 99 9.57 -6.84 5.03
CA THR A 99 9.63 -7.97 4.08
C THR A 99 11.02 -8.01 3.45
N ARG A 100 11.57 -9.18 3.22
CA ARG A 100 12.88 -9.39 2.58
C ARG A 100 12.84 -8.94 1.13
N THR A 101 13.25 -7.68 0.90
CA THR A 101 13.24 -7.02 -0.41
C THR A 101 14.44 -6.10 -0.56
N LYS A 102 14.79 -5.74 -1.80
CA LYS A 102 15.82 -4.73 -2.08
C LYS A 102 15.51 -3.38 -1.42
N MET A 103 14.24 -2.97 -1.40
CA MET A 103 13.82 -1.73 -0.74
C MET A 103 14.07 -1.79 0.77
N ARG A 104 13.82 -2.94 1.42
CA ARG A 104 14.07 -3.11 2.84
C ARG A 104 15.56 -3.07 3.17
N ALA A 105 16.40 -3.76 2.39
CA ALA A 105 17.86 -3.71 2.54
C ALA A 105 18.42 -2.30 2.36
N GLN A 106 17.86 -1.50 1.44
CA GLN A 106 18.23 -0.10 1.27
C GLN A 106 17.84 0.76 2.48
N ALA A 107 16.68 0.51 3.06
CA ALA A 107 16.16 1.29 4.19
C ALA A 107 16.82 0.92 5.53
N MET A 108 17.18 -0.35 5.69
CA MET A 108 17.72 -0.93 6.94
C MET A 108 18.96 -1.82 6.62
N PRO A 109 20.08 -1.23 6.24
CA PRO A 109 21.25 -2.00 5.75
C PRO A 109 21.91 -2.88 6.80
N GLY A 110 21.62 -2.69 8.09
CA GLY A 110 22.15 -3.52 9.19
C GLY A 110 21.22 -4.64 9.64
N GLU A 111 20.04 -4.80 9.01
CA GLU A 111 19.07 -5.82 9.39
C GLU A 111 19.39 -7.16 8.71
N ASP A 112 19.32 -8.26 9.45
CA ASP A 112 19.48 -9.59 8.89
C ASP A 112 18.30 -9.95 7.99
N PRO A 113 18.50 -10.13 6.67
CA PRO A 113 17.42 -10.47 5.74
C PRO A 113 16.71 -11.79 6.07
N GLU A 114 17.42 -12.75 6.68
CA GLU A 114 16.83 -14.06 7.01
C GLU A 114 15.88 -13.99 8.23
N SER A 115 15.92 -12.92 8.98
CA SER A 115 14.94 -12.65 10.06
C SER A 115 13.58 -12.18 9.52
N LEU A 116 13.48 -11.90 8.21
CA LEU A 116 12.29 -11.32 7.59
C LEU A 116 11.53 -12.36 6.75
N PRO A 117 10.19 -12.27 6.70
CA PRO A 117 9.41 -13.11 5.78
C PRO A 117 9.80 -12.84 4.33
N SER A 118 9.73 -13.88 3.51
CA SER A 118 9.95 -13.75 2.06
C SER A 118 8.85 -12.92 1.39
N ALA A 119 9.13 -12.40 0.21
CA ALA A 119 8.11 -11.69 -0.57
C ALA A 119 6.97 -12.63 -0.99
N GLU A 120 7.28 -13.91 -1.24
CA GLU A 120 6.35 -14.96 -1.60
C GLU A 120 5.36 -15.26 -0.47
N ASP A 121 5.86 -15.43 0.77
CA ASP A 121 5.00 -15.67 1.94
C ASP A 121 4.04 -14.52 2.19
N VAL A 122 4.56 -13.29 2.06
CA VAL A 122 3.75 -12.07 2.22
C VAL A 122 2.71 -11.94 1.09
N ALA A 123 3.10 -12.20 -0.16
CA ALA A 123 2.22 -12.11 -1.33
C ALA A 123 1.08 -13.13 -1.27
N ALA A 124 1.33 -14.32 -0.72
CA ALA A 124 0.28 -15.34 -0.56
C ALA A 124 -0.93 -14.83 0.22
N GLN A 125 -0.73 -13.91 1.18
CA GLN A 125 -1.84 -13.32 1.95
C GLN A 125 -2.66 -12.27 1.18
N VAL A 126 -2.18 -11.80 0.03
CA VAL A 126 -2.97 -10.90 -0.84
C VAL A 126 -4.04 -11.67 -1.62
N ILE A 127 -3.79 -12.95 -1.93
CA ILE A 127 -4.69 -13.76 -2.76
C ILE A 127 -6.12 -13.79 -2.22
N PRO A 128 -6.39 -14.07 -0.93
CA PRO A 128 -7.74 -14.03 -0.38
C PRO A 128 -8.45 -12.68 -0.59
N MET A 129 -7.71 -11.56 -0.55
CA MET A 129 -8.27 -10.22 -0.76
C MET A 129 -8.74 -9.97 -2.21
N CYS A 130 -8.28 -10.79 -3.15
CA CYS A 130 -8.67 -10.73 -4.56
C CYS A 130 -9.85 -11.63 -4.91
N LEU A 131 -10.33 -12.45 -3.98
CA LEU A 131 -11.41 -13.41 -4.22
C LEU A 131 -12.80 -12.78 -4.01
N PRO A 132 -13.86 -13.27 -4.70
CA PRO A 132 -15.23 -12.78 -4.53
C PRO A 132 -15.74 -12.82 -3.09
N ALA A 133 -15.30 -13.80 -2.30
CA ALA A 133 -15.69 -13.96 -0.89
C ALA A 133 -15.14 -12.85 0.02
N PHE A 134 -14.16 -12.06 -0.43
CA PHE A 134 -13.64 -10.95 0.36
C PHE A 134 -14.53 -9.71 0.19
N THR A 135 -15.36 -9.42 1.19
CA THR A 135 -16.42 -8.41 1.12
C THR A 135 -16.09 -7.07 1.78
N ASP A 136 -14.99 -6.98 2.53
CA ASP A 136 -14.56 -5.73 3.16
C ASP A 136 -14.21 -4.67 2.11
N ASN A 137 -14.49 -3.41 2.45
CA ASN A 137 -14.28 -2.27 1.59
C ASN A 137 -13.70 -1.10 2.39
N GLY A 138 -12.64 -0.46 1.87
CA GLY A 138 -11.97 0.66 2.53
C GLY A 138 -11.08 0.29 3.72
N ALA A 139 -10.84 -1.00 3.96
CA ALA A 139 -10.06 -1.47 5.09
C ALA A 139 -8.55 -1.50 4.80
N VAL A 140 -7.75 -1.44 5.86
CA VAL A 140 -6.31 -1.68 5.83
C VAL A 140 -6.01 -3.02 6.51
N TYR A 141 -5.37 -3.91 5.78
CA TYR A 141 -4.92 -5.21 6.28
C TYR A 141 -3.41 -5.23 6.41
N LYS A 142 -2.91 -5.94 7.42
CA LYS A 142 -1.48 -6.18 7.63
C LYS A 142 -1.15 -7.65 7.46
N TYR A 143 0.03 -7.90 6.95
CA TYR A 143 0.65 -9.21 7.07
C TYR A 143 0.88 -9.55 8.55
N ALA A 144 0.51 -10.77 8.92
CA ALA A 144 0.94 -11.41 10.16
C ALA A 144 1.26 -12.88 9.88
N PRO A 145 2.19 -13.51 10.63
CA PRO A 145 2.53 -14.93 10.42
C PRO A 145 1.32 -15.88 10.53
N THR A 146 0.30 -15.48 11.28
CA THR A 146 -0.94 -16.24 11.49
C THR A 146 -2.05 -15.91 10.49
N GLY A 147 -1.80 -15.04 9.51
CA GLY A 147 -2.76 -14.63 8.49
C GLY A 147 -3.03 -13.12 8.47
N LEU A 148 -4.01 -12.69 7.67
CA LEU A 148 -4.37 -11.28 7.54
C LEU A 148 -4.89 -10.71 8.86
N PHE A 149 -4.33 -9.56 9.26
CA PHE A 149 -4.79 -8.80 10.41
C PHE A 149 -5.43 -7.49 9.95
N LYS A 150 -6.73 -7.32 10.20
CA LYS A 150 -7.45 -6.07 9.92
C LYS A 150 -7.04 -5.00 10.91
N GLN A 151 -6.50 -3.91 10.42
CA GLN A 151 -6.15 -2.75 11.25
C GLN A 151 -7.42 -1.96 11.56
N VAL A 152 -7.68 -1.73 12.83
CA VAL A 152 -8.66 -0.74 13.29
C VAL A 152 -7.92 0.60 13.33
N LEU A 153 -8.40 1.59 12.59
CA LEU A 153 -7.88 2.96 12.54
C LEU A 153 -8.66 3.83 13.52
#